data_ae75ef1a2d689282494f7e5ff3e9e435
#
_entry.id   ae75ef1a2d689282494f7e5ff3e9e435
#
_cell.length_a   1.000
_cell.length_b   1.000
_cell.length_c   1.000
_cell.angle_alpha   90.00
_cell.angle_beta   90.00
_cell.angle_gamma   90.00
#
_symmetry.space_group_name_H-M   'P 1'
#
loop_
_entity.id
_entity.type
_entity.pdbx_description
1 polymer ?
#
loop_
_entity_poly.entity_id
_entity_poly.type
_entity_poly.pdbx_seq_one_letter_code
_entity_poly.pdbx_strand_id
1 'polypeptide(L)'
;MAILPQDMSRERFDWLKSIAGQIIATPGCESNVKEIFDKTWELKKDPTMMIFNQFAEMGNPLWHYNVTGYALADLFEAIKKPGQNFAGACFTSGSAGTMSAGDLLKERYPHLKLAVGEALQCPTILDNGFGGHRIEASVTSTSPGSTM
;
A
#
# COMPACT_ATOMS: atom_id res chain seq x y z
N MET A 1 -0.83 13.24 14.90
CA MET A 1 -2.21 12.71 14.89
C MET A 1 -2.23 11.46 14.01
N ALA A 2 -2.98 10.43 14.41
CA ALA A 2 -3.23 9.24 13.59
C ALA A 2 -4.73 9.07 13.37
N ILE A 3 -5.15 8.69 12.15
CA ILE A 3 -6.55 8.43 11.80
C ILE A 3 -6.60 7.01 11.26
N LEU A 4 -7.44 6.17 11.85
CA LEU A 4 -7.55 4.76 11.49
C LEU A 4 -8.94 4.22 11.87
N PRO A 5 -9.40 3.11 11.25
CA PRO A 5 -10.66 2.48 11.61
C PRO A 5 -10.67 2.01 13.08
N GLN A 6 -11.83 2.11 13.71
CA GLN A 6 -11.98 1.74 15.13
C GLN A 6 -11.78 0.25 15.42
N ASP A 7 -12.06 -0.61 14.43
CA ASP A 7 -11.99 -2.06 14.56
C ASP A 7 -10.60 -2.64 14.20
N MET A 8 -9.58 -1.78 14.08
CA MET A 8 -8.19 -2.23 13.95
C MET A 8 -7.71 -2.96 15.21
N SER A 9 -6.61 -3.71 15.08
CA SER A 9 -6.05 -4.48 16.18
C SER A 9 -5.74 -3.62 17.41
N ARG A 10 -5.96 -4.19 18.59
CA ARG A 10 -5.68 -3.52 19.87
C ARG A 10 -4.21 -3.13 20.00
N GLU A 11 -3.31 -4.01 19.55
CA GLU A 11 -1.87 -3.80 19.57
C GLU A 11 -1.49 -2.55 18.79
N ARG A 12 -2.13 -2.29 17.66
CA ARG A 12 -1.90 -1.09 16.85
C ARG A 12 -2.34 0.17 17.59
N PHE A 13 -3.51 0.15 18.23
CA PHE A 13 -3.95 1.27 19.05
C PHE A 13 -3.02 1.52 20.23
N ASP A 14 -2.59 0.47 20.91
CA ASP A 14 -1.71 0.59 22.08
C ASP A 14 -0.33 1.14 21.69
N TRP A 15 0.21 0.71 20.55
CA TRP A 15 1.44 1.28 20.00
C TRP A 15 1.25 2.76 19.61
N LEU A 16 0.18 3.10 18.90
CA LEU A 16 -0.10 4.48 18.50
C LEU A 16 -0.28 5.42 19.68
N LYS A 17 -0.89 4.97 20.77
CA LYS A 17 -1.01 5.77 22.00
C LYS A 17 0.34 6.20 22.59
N SER A 18 1.40 5.41 22.34
CA SER A 18 2.73 5.73 22.85
C SER A 18 3.47 6.78 21.99
N ILE A 19 3.08 6.99 20.72
CA ILE A 19 3.80 7.85 19.79
C ILE A 19 2.96 8.97 19.17
N ALA A 20 1.64 8.80 19.06
CA ALA A 20 0.76 9.80 18.49
C ALA A 20 0.19 10.72 19.58
N GLY A 21 0.27 12.03 19.36
CA GLY A 21 -0.33 13.02 20.27
C GLY A 21 -1.86 12.95 20.30
N GLN A 22 -2.49 12.46 19.23
CA GLN A 22 -3.94 12.28 19.12
C GLN A 22 -4.25 11.10 18.18
N ILE A 23 -5.30 10.34 18.52
CA ILE A 23 -5.84 9.28 17.68
C ILE A 23 -7.30 9.60 17.39
N ILE A 24 -7.68 9.55 16.12
CA ILE A 24 -9.07 9.64 15.67
C ILE A 24 -9.44 8.27 15.12
N ALA A 25 -10.36 7.59 15.80
CA ALA A 25 -10.93 6.34 15.32
C ALA A 25 -12.14 6.64 14.43
N THR A 26 -12.09 6.19 13.18
CA THR A 26 -13.23 6.29 12.27
C THR A 26 -14.09 5.03 12.36
N PRO A 27 -15.40 5.10 12.05
CA PRO A 27 -16.25 3.92 12.06
C PRO A 27 -15.78 2.83 11.09
N GLY A 28 -15.95 1.58 11.47
CA GLY A 28 -15.75 0.41 10.61
C GLY A 28 -14.44 -0.33 10.82
N CYS A 29 -14.21 -1.30 9.95
CA CYS A 29 -13.07 -2.20 9.96
C CYS A 29 -11.95 -1.72 9.03
N GLU A 30 -10.93 -2.56 8.83
CA GLU A 30 -9.72 -2.27 8.07
C GLU A 30 -9.98 -1.82 6.62
N SER A 31 -11.10 -2.27 6.03
CA SER A 31 -11.51 -1.90 4.66
C SER A 31 -12.25 -0.55 4.55
N ASN A 32 -12.62 0.08 5.67
CA ASN A 32 -13.37 1.33 5.67
C ASN A 32 -12.48 2.57 5.43
N VAL A 33 -11.86 2.62 4.26
CA VAL A 33 -10.94 3.70 3.87
C VAL A 33 -11.69 5.00 3.58
N LYS A 34 -12.95 4.91 3.12
CA LYS A 34 -13.76 6.10 2.82
C LYS A 34 -13.91 7.01 4.03
N GLU A 35 -14.19 6.47 5.19
CA GLU A 35 -14.38 7.22 6.43
C GLU A 35 -13.09 7.92 6.85
N ILE A 36 -11.93 7.30 6.60
CA ILE A 36 -10.61 7.92 6.80
C ILE A 36 -10.44 9.10 5.83
N PHE A 37 -10.76 8.92 4.55
CA PHE A 37 -10.68 10.00 3.56
C PHE A 37 -11.60 11.17 3.92
N ASP A 38 -12.86 10.89 4.25
CA ASP A 38 -13.83 11.93 4.64
C ASP A 38 -13.29 12.75 5.83
N LYS A 39 -12.71 12.08 6.84
CA LYS A 39 -12.10 12.76 7.98
C LYS A 39 -10.84 13.55 7.61
N THR A 40 -10.02 13.03 6.74
CA THR A 40 -8.83 13.77 6.27
C THR A 40 -9.22 15.00 5.45
N TRP A 41 -10.26 14.94 4.61
CA TRP A 41 -10.77 16.07 3.87
C TRP A 41 -11.37 17.15 4.78
N GLU A 42 -12.05 16.76 5.86
CA GLU A 42 -12.52 17.67 6.88
C GLU A 42 -11.35 18.43 7.52
N LEU A 43 -10.32 17.71 7.96
CA LEU A 43 -9.14 18.29 8.60
C LEU A 43 -8.30 19.17 7.66
N LYS A 44 -8.26 18.82 6.38
CA LYS A 44 -7.52 19.60 5.37
C LYS A 44 -8.06 21.02 5.18
N LYS A 45 -9.28 21.32 5.66
CA LYS A 45 -9.83 22.69 5.67
C LYS A 45 -9.09 23.61 6.63
N ASP A 46 -8.41 23.06 7.64
CA ASP A 46 -7.54 23.82 8.53
C ASP A 46 -6.16 24.01 7.86
N PRO A 47 -5.75 25.26 7.54
CA PRO A 47 -4.48 25.53 6.85
C PRO A 47 -3.24 25.19 7.69
N THR A 48 -3.40 24.92 8.98
CA THR A 48 -2.32 24.49 9.88
C THR A 48 -2.08 22.99 9.83
N MET A 49 -2.97 22.21 9.18
CA MET A 49 -2.90 20.77 9.09
C MET A 49 -2.24 20.32 7.78
N MET A 50 -1.24 19.45 7.91
CA MET A 50 -0.66 18.72 6.79
C MET A 50 -1.11 17.27 6.86
N ILE A 51 -1.74 16.78 5.79
CA ILE A 51 -2.25 15.42 5.70
C ILE A 51 -1.31 14.56 4.87
N PHE A 52 -0.73 13.54 5.47
CA PHE A 52 0.02 12.49 4.77
C PHE A 52 -0.90 11.33 4.49
N ASN A 53 -1.45 11.29 3.28
CA ASN A 53 -2.35 10.24 2.85
C ASN A 53 -1.58 9.15 2.09
N GLN A 54 -1.43 7.98 2.70
CA GLN A 54 -0.71 6.84 2.15
C GLN A 54 -1.19 6.45 0.73
N PHE A 55 -2.47 6.65 0.43
CA PHE A 55 -3.07 6.25 -0.85
C PHE A 55 -2.98 7.32 -1.93
N ALA A 56 -2.62 8.54 -1.57
CA ALA A 56 -2.51 9.67 -2.50
C ALA A 56 -1.06 10.12 -2.70
N GLU A 57 -0.18 9.83 -1.74
CA GLU A 57 1.20 10.26 -1.79
C GLU A 57 2.07 9.26 -2.55
N MET A 58 2.88 9.78 -3.46
CA MET A 58 3.78 8.95 -4.28
C MET A 58 5.04 8.48 -3.55
N GLY A 59 5.27 8.90 -2.31
CA GLY A 59 6.47 8.56 -1.55
C GLY A 59 6.68 7.05 -1.37
N ASN A 60 5.62 6.31 -1.10
CA ASN A 60 5.68 4.85 -0.94
C ASN A 60 6.09 4.13 -2.25
N PRO A 61 5.40 4.32 -3.38
CA PRO A 61 5.82 3.71 -4.64
C PRO A 61 7.20 4.19 -5.10
N LEU A 62 7.55 5.47 -4.94
CA LEU A 62 8.88 5.98 -5.29
C LEU A 62 9.99 5.35 -4.46
N TRP A 63 9.77 5.12 -3.17
CA TRP A 63 10.71 4.38 -2.35
C TRP A 63 10.94 2.96 -2.87
N HIS A 64 9.86 2.22 -3.12
CA HIS A 64 9.97 0.85 -3.60
C HIS A 64 10.61 0.75 -4.99
N TYR A 65 10.32 1.70 -5.87
CA TYR A 65 10.99 1.79 -7.16
C TYR A 65 12.49 2.04 -6.99
N ASN A 66 12.87 3.10 -6.26
CA ASN A 66 14.26 3.56 -6.18
C ASN A 66 15.14 2.79 -5.19
N VAL A 67 14.56 2.07 -4.23
CA VAL A 67 15.32 1.35 -3.22
C VAL A 67 15.08 -0.16 -3.32
N THR A 68 13.85 -0.60 -3.17
CA THR A 68 13.54 -2.04 -3.15
C THR A 68 13.83 -2.70 -4.49
N GLY A 69 13.47 -2.05 -5.59
CA GLY A 69 13.71 -2.56 -6.94
C GLY A 69 15.20 -2.74 -7.22
N TYR A 70 16.01 -1.73 -6.89
CA TYR A 70 17.47 -1.82 -7.04
C TYR A 70 18.06 -2.88 -6.14
N ALA A 71 17.66 -2.94 -4.85
CA ALA A 71 18.17 -3.94 -3.93
C ALA A 71 17.87 -5.38 -4.39
N LEU A 72 16.68 -5.63 -4.94
CA LEU A 72 16.32 -6.94 -5.52
C LEU A 72 17.16 -7.26 -6.76
N ALA A 73 17.37 -6.29 -7.64
CA ALA A 73 18.20 -6.47 -8.82
C ALA A 73 19.66 -6.77 -8.43
N ASP A 74 20.22 -5.99 -7.52
CA ASP A 74 21.60 -6.15 -7.06
C ASP A 74 21.80 -7.49 -6.31
N LEU A 75 20.82 -7.88 -5.50
CA LEU A 75 20.83 -9.20 -4.84
C LEU A 75 20.83 -10.32 -5.88
N PHE A 76 19.95 -10.25 -6.88
CA PHE A 76 19.93 -11.26 -7.93
C PHE A 76 21.28 -11.33 -8.67
N GLU A 77 21.85 -10.21 -9.08
CA GLU A 77 23.15 -10.17 -9.74
C GLU A 77 24.28 -10.77 -8.88
N ALA A 78 24.22 -10.57 -7.55
CA ALA A 78 25.22 -11.11 -6.62
C ALA A 78 25.12 -12.62 -6.42
N ILE A 79 23.93 -13.23 -6.54
CA ILE A 79 23.73 -14.65 -6.23
C ILE A 79 23.51 -15.53 -7.47
N LYS A 80 23.23 -14.94 -8.65
CA LYS A 80 22.95 -15.70 -9.86
C LYS A 80 24.15 -16.54 -10.29
N LYS A 81 23.86 -17.71 -10.82
CA LYS A 81 24.86 -18.57 -11.48
C LYS A 81 24.90 -18.31 -12.98
N PRO A 82 26.00 -18.68 -13.67
CA PRO A 82 26.06 -18.57 -15.12
C PRO A 82 24.86 -19.25 -15.80
N GLY A 83 24.24 -18.57 -16.75
CA GLY A 83 23.06 -19.05 -17.48
C GLY A 83 21.71 -18.85 -16.78
N GLN A 84 21.68 -18.35 -15.56
CA GLN A 84 20.41 -18.02 -14.87
C GLN A 84 19.91 -16.64 -15.26
N ASN A 85 18.59 -16.54 -15.47
CA ASN A 85 17.87 -15.32 -15.73
C ASN A 85 16.92 -15.01 -14.58
N PHE A 86 16.69 -13.72 -14.33
CA PHE A 86 15.66 -13.29 -13.39
C PHE A 86 14.29 -13.48 -14.04
N ALA A 87 13.69 -14.66 -13.85
CA ALA A 87 12.49 -15.07 -14.58
C ALA A 87 11.23 -14.32 -14.14
N GLY A 88 11.11 -14.00 -12.85
CA GLY A 88 9.92 -13.32 -12.33
C GLY A 88 10.05 -12.88 -10.89
N ALA A 89 9.14 -12.01 -10.49
CA ALA A 89 8.95 -11.56 -9.11
C ALA A 89 7.47 -11.59 -8.73
N CYS A 90 7.18 -11.85 -7.47
CA CYS A 90 5.83 -11.83 -6.94
C CYS A 90 5.74 -10.80 -5.81
N PHE A 91 4.74 -9.93 -5.90
CA PHE A 91 4.45 -8.91 -4.90
C PHE A 91 3.03 -9.07 -4.38
N THR A 92 2.76 -8.56 -3.19
CA THR A 92 1.41 -8.52 -2.64
C THR A 92 0.78 -7.16 -2.87
N SER A 93 -0.52 -7.17 -3.18
CA SER A 93 -1.31 -5.94 -3.29
C SER A 93 -1.74 -5.46 -1.92
N GLY A 94 -1.40 -4.22 -1.61
CA GLY A 94 -1.88 -3.45 -0.48
C GLY A 94 -2.06 -2.01 -0.93
N SER A 95 -1.25 -1.08 -0.42
CA SER A 95 -1.17 0.30 -0.94
C SER A 95 -0.33 0.42 -2.22
N ALA A 96 -0.14 -0.64 -2.95
CA ALA A 96 0.55 -0.78 -4.23
C ALA A 96 2.06 -0.44 -4.24
N GLY A 97 2.66 -0.06 -3.11
CA GLY A 97 4.05 0.39 -3.05
C GLY A 97 5.05 -0.61 -3.62
N THR A 98 4.98 -1.87 -3.19
CA THR A 98 5.94 -2.92 -3.62
C THR A 98 5.86 -3.25 -5.09
N MET A 99 4.71 -3.03 -5.76
CA MET A 99 4.57 -3.26 -7.20
C MET A 99 5.47 -2.34 -8.03
N SER A 100 5.77 -1.14 -7.53
CA SER A 100 6.69 -0.21 -8.17
C SER A 100 8.13 -0.73 -8.23
N ALA A 101 8.54 -1.60 -7.31
CA ALA A 101 9.80 -2.33 -7.45
C ALA A 101 9.77 -3.26 -8.68
N GLY A 102 8.61 -3.82 -8.99
CA GLY A 102 8.39 -4.62 -10.19
C GLY A 102 8.58 -3.82 -11.48
N ASP A 103 8.16 -2.56 -11.50
CA ASP A 103 8.36 -1.68 -12.66
C ASP A 103 9.85 -1.50 -12.97
N LEU A 104 10.67 -1.18 -11.96
CA LEU A 104 12.11 -1.13 -12.13
C LEU A 104 12.70 -2.46 -12.60
N LEU A 105 12.25 -3.57 -12.00
CA LEU A 105 12.74 -4.89 -12.40
C LEU A 105 12.40 -5.20 -13.87
N LYS A 106 11.24 -4.78 -14.37
CA LYS A 106 10.86 -4.93 -15.79
C LYS A 106 11.69 -4.05 -16.71
N GLU A 107 12.07 -2.87 -16.29
CA GLU A 107 12.98 -2.00 -17.06
C GLU A 107 14.37 -2.64 -17.20
N ARG A 108 14.91 -3.20 -16.11
CA ARG A 108 16.21 -3.87 -16.10
C ARG A 108 16.20 -5.25 -16.78
N TYR A 109 15.10 -5.97 -16.63
CA TYR A 109 14.90 -7.34 -17.11
C TYR A 109 13.61 -7.43 -17.92
N PRO A 110 13.57 -6.99 -19.20
CA PRO A 110 12.33 -6.90 -19.99
C PRO A 110 11.56 -8.22 -20.14
N HIS A 111 12.23 -9.35 -20.02
CA HIS A 111 11.63 -10.69 -20.05
C HIS A 111 11.01 -11.12 -18.72
N LEU A 112 11.30 -10.41 -17.62
CA LEU A 112 10.81 -10.73 -16.28
C LEU A 112 9.28 -10.67 -16.26
N LYS A 113 8.67 -11.67 -15.62
CA LYS A 113 7.23 -11.70 -15.38
C LYS A 113 6.91 -11.27 -13.97
N LEU A 114 5.87 -10.46 -13.83
CA LEU A 114 5.35 -10.06 -12.52
C LEU A 114 4.09 -10.83 -12.20
N ALA A 115 3.98 -11.26 -10.96
CA ALA A 115 2.77 -11.79 -10.36
C ALA A 115 2.39 -10.90 -9.17
N VAL A 116 1.09 -10.69 -8.99
CA VAL A 116 0.54 -9.97 -7.84
C VAL A 116 -0.36 -10.91 -7.06
N GLY A 117 -0.04 -11.10 -5.79
CA GLY A 117 -0.88 -11.83 -4.85
C GLY A 117 -1.88 -10.90 -4.18
N GLU A 118 -3.13 -11.28 -4.18
CA GLU A 118 -4.20 -10.55 -3.49
C GLU A 118 -4.91 -11.47 -2.49
N ALA A 119 -5.46 -10.88 -1.45
CA ALA A 119 -6.32 -11.61 -0.53
C ALA A 119 -7.64 -11.98 -1.23
N LEU A 120 -8.09 -13.22 -1.08
CA LEU A 120 -9.35 -13.68 -1.69
C LEU A 120 -10.55 -12.84 -1.25
N GLN A 121 -10.54 -12.32 -0.02
CA GLN A 121 -11.60 -11.45 0.50
C GLN A 121 -11.48 -10.00 -0.02
N CYS A 122 -10.37 -9.65 -0.69
CA CYS A 122 -10.14 -8.31 -1.20
C CYS A 122 -9.40 -8.35 -2.55
N PRO A 123 -10.02 -8.90 -3.61
CA PRO A 123 -9.43 -9.01 -4.94
C PRO A 123 -9.55 -7.67 -5.69
N THR A 124 -8.88 -6.65 -5.20
CA THR A 124 -9.07 -5.26 -5.66
C THR A 124 -8.65 -5.07 -7.11
N ILE A 125 -7.54 -5.66 -7.52
CA ILE A 125 -7.02 -5.52 -8.89
C ILE A 125 -7.74 -6.48 -9.83
N LEU A 126 -7.90 -7.74 -9.44
CA LEU A 126 -8.46 -8.78 -10.31
C LEU A 126 -9.92 -8.54 -10.63
N ASP A 127 -10.74 -8.22 -9.62
CA ASP A 127 -12.20 -8.16 -9.76
C ASP A 127 -12.79 -6.78 -9.42
N ASN A 128 -11.95 -5.74 -9.25
CA ASN A 128 -12.40 -4.48 -8.66
C ASN A 128 -13.14 -4.70 -7.33
N GLY A 129 -12.65 -5.63 -6.54
CA GLY A 129 -13.33 -6.17 -5.36
C GLY A 129 -13.56 -5.11 -4.29
N PHE A 130 -14.82 -5.02 -3.86
CA PHE A 130 -15.24 -4.22 -2.74
C PHE A 130 -15.83 -5.15 -1.69
N GLY A 131 -15.31 -5.12 -0.49
CA GLY A 131 -15.83 -5.96 0.58
C GLY A 131 -15.30 -5.55 1.94
N GLY A 132 -16.12 -5.73 2.97
CA GLY A 132 -15.65 -5.64 4.34
C GLY A 132 -14.74 -6.82 4.64
N HIS A 133 -13.53 -6.56 5.10
CA HIS A 133 -12.59 -7.58 5.53
C HIS A 133 -11.76 -7.07 6.71
N ARG A 134 -11.13 -8.01 7.42
CA ARG A 134 -10.26 -7.72 8.56
C ARG A 134 -8.80 -8.03 8.28
N ILE A 135 -8.40 -7.96 7.02
CA ILE A 135 -7.02 -8.18 6.60
C ILE A 135 -6.31 -6.83 6.64
N GLU A 136 -5.47 -6.62 7.63
CA GLU A 136 -4.65 -5.42 7.73
C GLU A 136 -3.69 -5.34 6.53
N ALA A 137 -3.41 -4.13 6.07
CA ALA A 137 -2.60 -3.81 4.90
C ALA A 137 -3.20 -4.22 3.53
N SER A 138 -4.39 -4.83 3.48
CA SER A 138 -5.18 -4.96 2.24
C SER A 138 -6.27 -3.91 2.21
N VAL A 139 -6.39 -3.20 1.11
CA VAL A 139 -7.32 -2.06 0.99
C VAL A 139 -8.15 -2.18 -0.26
N THR A 140 -9.45 -1.97 -0.11
CA THR A 140 -10.32 -1.71 -1.25
C THR A 140 -10.09 -0.28 -1.73
N SER A 141 -9.59 -0.10 -2.95
CA SER A 141 -9.42 1.23 -3.53
C SER A 141 -10.79 1.75 -3.98
N THR A 142 -11.46 2.49 -3.13
CA THR A 142 -12.47 3.44 -3.59
C THR A 142 -11.79 4.78 -3.79
N SER A 143 -11.16 5.00 -4.93
CA SER A 143 -10.79 6.35 -5.33
C SER A 143 -12.08 7.08 -5.72
N PRO A 144 -12.51 8.11 -5.02
CA PRO A 144 -13.57 8.96 -5.50
C PRO A 144 -13.00 9.80 -6.65
N GLY A 145 -13.27 9.40 -7.89
CA GLY A 145 -13.01 10.26 -9.03
C GLY A 145 -12.18 9.72 -10.17
N SER A 146 -12.37 8.49 -10.60
CA SER A 146 -12.08 8.09 -11.97
C SER A 146 -13.37 7.80 -12.73
N THR A 147 -14.14 8.83 -13.02
CA THR A 147 -14.98 8.82 -14.21
C THR A 147 -14.07 9.06 -15.40
N MET A 148 -13.81 8.02 -16.18
CA MET A 148 -13.38 8.17 -17.57
C MET A 148 -14.51 8.76 -18.39
#